data_d3e79b20c0ca18a79487a856f45fc238
#
_entry.id   d3e79b20c0ca18a79487a856f45fc238
#
_cell.length_a   1.000
_cell.length_b   1.000
_cell.length_c   1.000
_cell.angle_alpha   90.00
_cell.angle_beta   90.00
_cell.angle_gamma   90.00
#
_symmetry.space_group_name_H-M   'P 1'
#
loop_
_entity.id
_entity.type
_entity.pdbx_description
1 polymer ?
#
loop_
_entity_poly.entity_id
_entity_poly.type
_entity_poly.pdbx_seq_one_letter_code
_entity_poly.pdbx_strand_id
1 'polypeptide(L)'
;MINRELIEYFAEIAREKNVDRSELGSILEQLFMYIVEKERGDNSNCDVIVNIDKGEIEIYVEKEIVDDVEDPVLEILLEEANNEMPGENFEVGDIFVEIIDPTIFGRRMINTAKQFFNQKLQDVEKHYIYEDYSQRIGEIVIGVVHQVQRDNVFINIEQAELRLPKNEQIYSERYRRGDTVRAIVKSVEVNPGGPEIIVSRSDNHFLYKLFEMEVPEIDDGIIEIMAIARHPGERSKIIVKSQDRRIDPVGACVGMRGSRIQAIVRELNNEKIDIINQSEQPEILISRALSPAKPIDLYIDDERKYCVALFNDDELEFAIGRSGVNINLASRVTGFRIDAFGKQQYDRQQKDQATVLADVPDFPEDLITPLDDKGIKAVSDLLDADEEKLLAIEVINDENLELCYLIVQNFIERVEEETEDEDIELKKILEEINALSISETEVVEEISTEDNVEEATENGERVEVNDSDANEGVKDQAEVIEENEEVEEAG
;
A
#
# COMPACT_ATOMS: atom_id res chain seq x y z
N MET A 1 -46.06 31.78 15.21
CA MET A 1 -46.34 30.42 14.71
C MET A 1 -45.37 30.03 13.58
N ILE A 2 -45.18 30.90 12.58
CA ILE A 2 -44.31 30.59 11.42
C ILE A 2 -42.85 30.37 11.82
N ASN A 3 -42.30 31.12 12.76
CA ASN A 3 -40.92 31.00 13.21
C ASN A 3 -40.64 29.65 13.89
N ARG A 4 -41.58 29.18 14.72
CA ARG A 4 -41.42 27.90 15.42
C ARG A 4 -41.46 26.71 14.49
N GLU A 5 -42.37 26.70 13.52
CA GLU A 5 -42.43 25.63 12.50
C GLU A 5 -41.19 25.60 11.62
N LEU A 6 -40.61 26.77 11.31
CA LEU A 6 -39.40 26.89 10.54
C LEU A 6 -38.18 26.34 11.31
N ILE A 7 -38.03 26.71 12.58
CA ILE A 7 -36.94 26.21 13.44
C ILE A 7 -37.08 24.71 13.67
N GLU A 8 -38.29 24.20 13.93
CA GLU A 8 -38.55 22.77 14.08
C GLU A 8 -38.17 22.00 12.82
N TYR A 9 -38.48 22.53 11.63
CA TYR A 9 -38.09 21.96 10.35
C TYR A 9 -36.53 21.89 10.18
N PHE A 10 -35.83 22.98 10.48
CA PHE A 10 -34.37 23.00 10.40
C PHE A 10 -33.74 22.13 11.48
N ALA A 11 -34.32 22.05 12.67
CA ALA A 11 -33.86 21.19 13.75
C ALA A 11 -34.02 19.67 13.39
N GLU A 12 -35.10 19.33 12.68
CA GLU A 12 -35.30 17.95 12.19
C GLU A 12 -34.24 17.57 11.17
N ILE A 13 -33.96 18.41 10.16
CA ILE A 13 -32.91 18.17 9.17
C ILE A 13 -31.54 18.10 9.82
N ALA A 14 -31.23 19.03 10.76
CA ALA A 14 -29.93 19.00 11.44
C ALA A 14 -29.75 17.74 12.29
N ARG A 15 -30.83 17.23 12.90
CA ARG A 15 -30.82 15.98 13.67
C ARG A 15 -30.57 14.75 12.74
N GLU A 16 -31.21 14.74 11.58
CA GLU A 16 -30.93 13.68 10.56
C GLU A 16 -29.47 13.65 10.11
N LYS A 17 -28.81 14.82 10.15
CA LYS A 17 -27.41 15.01 9.73
C LYS A 17 -26.40 14.98 10.89
N ASN A 18 -26.84 14.67 12.12
CA ASN A 18 -26.01 14.64 13.33
C ASN A 18 -25.30 15.97 13.65
N VAL A 19 -25.87 17.09 13.26
CA VAL A 19 -25.34 18.42 13.58
C VAL A 19 -25.76 18.82 15.01
N ASP A 20 -24.80 19.36 15.78
CA ASP A 20 -25.05 19.77 17.16
C ASP A 20 -25.93 20.99 17.23
N ARG A 21 -26.64 21.16 18.37
CA ARG A 21 -27.58 22.29 18.55
C ARG A 21 -26.91 23.66 18.54
N SER A 22 -25.70 23.77 19.12
CA SER A 22 -24.96 25.02 19.10
C SER A 22 -24.56 25.43 17.69
N GLU A 23 -24.16 24.46 16.89
CA GLU A 23 -23.80 24.65 15.50
C GLU A 23 -25.02 24.99 14.62
N LEU A 24 -26.16 24.32 14.88
CA LEU A 24 -27.44 24.68 14.26
C LEU A 24 -27.82 26.16 14.57
N GLY A 25 -27.63 26.61 15.81
CA GLY A 25 -27.85 28.01 16.19
C GLY A 25 -27.03 28.97 15.34
N SER A 26 -25.74 28.73 15.25
CA SER A 26 -24.82 29.54 14.45
C SER A 26 -25.16 29.54 12.96
N ILE A 27 -25.58 28.40 12.41
CA ILE A 27 -26.01 28.28 10.99
C ILE A 27 -27.27 29.11 10.76
N LEU A 28 -28.23 29.09 11.70
CA LEU A 28 -29.46 29.86 11.61
C LEU A 28 -29.21 31.38 11.76
N GLU A 29 -28.31 31.78 12.65
CA GLU A 29 -27.89 33.19 12.77
C GLU A 29 -27.27 33.68 11.47
N GLN A 30 -26.32 32.94 10.90
CA GLN A 30 -25.73 33.27 9.60
C GLN A 30 -26.75 33.27 8.46
N LEU A 31 -27.72 32.38 8.50
CA LEU A 31 -28.81 32.34 7.54
C LEU A 31 -29.63 33.61 7.55
N PHE A 32 -30.06 34.07 8.74
CA PHE A 32 -30.86 35.27 8.85
C PHE A 32 -30.08 36.54 8.58
N MET A 33 -28.80 36.59 8.95
CA MET A 33 -27.87 37.65 8.51
C MET A 33 -27.77 37.73 6.97
N TYR A 34 -27.63 36.58 6.30
CA TYR A 34 -27.61 36.54 4.83
C TYR A 34 -28.93 36.96 4.20
N ILE A 35 -30.08 36.62 4.82
CA ILE A 35 -31.38 37.05 4.35
C ILE A 35 -31.53 38.57 4.45
N VAL A 36 -31.11 39.17 5.57
CA VAL A 36 -31.15 40.63 5.77
C VAL A 36 -30.25 41.33 4.74
N GLU A 37 -29.03 40.87 4.53
CA GLU A 37 -28.12 41.39 3.50
C GLU A 37 -28.76 41.37 2.12
N LYS A 38 -29.41 40.25 1.78
CA LYS A 38 -30.05 40.08 0.46
C LYS A 38 -31.25 41.00 0.24
N GLU A 39 -32.00 41.36 1.31
CA GLU A 39 -33.19 42.18 1.24
C GLU A 39 -32.86 43.67 1.33
N ARG A 40 -31.90 44.04 2.21
CA ARG A 40 -31.55 45.44 2.49
C ARG A 40 -30.29 45.93 1.80
N GLY A 41 -29.43 45.00 1.33
CA GLY A 41 -28.15 45.32 0.65
C GLY A 41 -26.96 45.44 1.61
N ASP A 42 -27.19 45.58 2.93
CA ASP A 42 -26.16 45.60 3.98
C ASP A 42 -26.68 44.92 5.23
N ASN A 43 -25.76 44.30 5.99
CA ASN A 43 -26.03 43.66 7.28
C ASN A 43 -25.04 44.07 8.39
N SER A 44 -24.24 45.11 8.13
CA SER A 44 -23.20 45.58 9.07
C SER A 44 -23.73 46.07 10.40
N ASN A 45 -24.99 46.54 10.41
CA ASN A 45 -25.70 47.05 11.56
C ASN A 45 -26.77 46.09 12.10
N CYS A 46 -26.68 44.78 11.72
CA CYS A 46 -27.65 43.80 12.14
C CYS A 46 -27.05 42.82 13.14
N ASP A 47 -27.87 42.43 14.12
CA ASP A 47 -27.59 41.32 15.03
C ASP A 47 -28.78 40.34 15.06
N VAL A 48 -28.47 39.04 15.05
CA VAL A 48 -29.49 37.98 14.99
C VAL A 48 -29.30 37.04 16.16
N ILE A 49 -30.34 36.89 16.97
CA ILE A 49 -30.37 35.98 18.10
C ILE A 49 -31.36 34.85 17.83
N VAL A 50 -30.87 33.61 17.81
CA VAL A 50 -31.69 32.41 17.60
C VAL A 50 -31.79 31.60 18.88
N ASN A 51 -33.01 31.47 19.42
CA ASN A 51 -33.29 30.60 20.56
C ASN A 51 -33.97 29.32 20.08
N ILE A 52 -33.18 28.26 19.89
CA ILE A 52 -33.69 26.97 19.37
C ILE A 52 -34.68 26.32 20.34
N ASP A 53 -34.46 26.44 21.65
CA ASP A 53 -35.31 25.80 22.66
C ASP A 53 -36.70 26.41 22.74
N LYS A 54 -36.81 27.72 22.58
CA LYS A 54 -38.08 28.42 22.54
C LYS A 54 -38.71 28.50 21.14
N GLY A 55 -37.90 28.27 20.10
CA GLY A 55 -38.34 28.46 18.73
C GLY A 55 -38.53 29.92 18.35
N GLU A 56 -37.69 30.80 18.88
CA GLU A 56 -37.77 32.27 18.71
C GLU A 56 -36.55 32.75 17.91
N ILE A 57 -36.79 33.68 16.99
CA ILE A 57 -35.76 34.35 16.20
C ILE A 57 -36.01 35.84 16.36
N GLU A 58 -35.02 36.55 16.79
CA GLU A 58 -35.05 38.00 16.97
C GLU A 58 -33.93 38.60 16.10
N ILE A 59 -34.33 39.54 15.23
CA ILE A 59 -33.43 40.26 14.34
C ILE A 59 -33.43 41.70 14.77
N TYR A 60 -32.30 42.18 15.22
CA TYR A 60 -32.07 43.54 15.66
C TYR A 60 -31.29 44.30 14.58
N VAL A 61 -31.77 45.52 14.26
CA VAL A 61 -31.09 46.43 13.34
C VAL A 61 -30.85 47.74 14.05
N GLU A 62 -29.61 48.11 14.20
CA GLU A 62 -29.20 49.37 14.79
C GLU A 62 -29.21 50.47 13.75
N LYS A 63 -29.95 51.55 13.98
CA LYS A 63 -30.02 52.72 13.12
C LYS A 63 -29.64 53.97 13.89
N GLU A 64 -28.90 54.88 13.28
CA GLU A 64 -28.59 56.19 13.86
C GLU A 64 -29.76 57.13 13.64
N ILE A 65 -30.17 57.87 14.69
CA ILE A 65 -31.26 58.88 14.62
C ILE A 65 -30.68 60.15 14.06
N VAL A 66 -31.25 60.61 12.94
CA VAL A 66 -30.83 61.82 12.24
C VAL A 66 -32.00 62.72 11.95
N ASP A 67 -31.72 64.02 11.66
CA ASP A 67 -32.72 64.98 11.21
C ASP A 67 -33.12 64.80 9.74
N ASP A 68 -32.15 64.42 8.88
CA ASP A 68 -32.33 64.12 7.46
C ASP A 68 -31.68 62.79 7.13
N VAL A 69 -32.40 61.81 6.55
CA VAL A 69 -31.94 60.47 6.22
C VAL A 69 -31.21 60.49 4.88
N GLU A 70 -29.90 60.19 4.90
CA GLU A 70 -29.11 59.97 3.68
C GLU A 70 -29.15 58.49 3.24
N ASP A 71 -29.07 57.57 4.22
CA ASP A 71 -29.14 56.12 3.98
C ASP A 71 -30.27 55.48 4.82
N PRO A 72 -31.40 55.07 4.20
CA PRO A 72 -32.52 54.45 4.92
C PRO A 72 -32.18 53.12 5.61
N VAL A 73 -31.04 52.48 5.28
CA VAL A 73 -30.61 51.22 5.90
C VAL A 73 -29.93 51.48 7.25
N LEU A 74 -29.16 52.56 7.35
CA LEU A 74 -28.33 52.88 8.52
C LEU A 74 -28.96 53.98 9.41
N GLU A 75 -29.89 54.78 8.87
CA GLU A 75 -30.42 55.95 9.53
C GLU A 75 -31.96 55.93 9.66
N ILE A 76 -32.50 56.64 10.64
CA ILE A 76 -33.93 56.79 10.85
C ILE A 76 -34.24 58.24 11.29
N LEU A 77 -35.39 58.79 10.85
CA LEU A 77 -35.86 60.12 11.29
C LEU A 77 -36.22 60.10 12.76
N LEU A 78 -35.85 61.17 13.45
CA LEU A 78 -36.24 61.36 14.86
C LEU A 78 -37.77 61.28 15.09
N GLU A 79 -38.58 61.78 14.14
CA GLU A 79 -40.07 61.72 14.24
C GLU A 79 -40.58 60.28 14.13
N GLU A 80 -39.93 59.45 13.26
CA GLU A 80 -40.28 58.02 13.05
C GLU A 80 -39.88 57.19 14.27
N ALA A 81 -38.68 57.42 14.81
CA ALA A 81 -38.17 56.70 15.99
C ALA A 81 -39.06 56.93 17.22
N ASN A 82 -39.50 58.21 17.46
CA ASN A 82 -40.44 58.56 18.57
C ASN A 82 -41.86 58.03 18.36
N ASN A 83 -42.28 57.79 17.10
CA ASN A 83 -43.55 57.17 16.77
C ASN A 83 -43.59 55.67 16.99
N GLU A 84 -42.47 54.98 16.71
CA GLU A 84 -42.36 53.53 16.88
C GLU A 84 -42.18 53.08 18.33
N MET A 85 -41.48 53.90 19.15
CA MET A 85 -41.37 53.68 20.60
C MET A 85 -41.87 54.85 21.42
N PRO A 86 -43.19 55.00 21.55
CA PRO A 86 -43.83 56.13 22.37
C PRO A 86 -43.55 55.84 23.83
N GLY A 87 -42.60 56.56 24.42
CA GLY A 87 -42.19 56.44 25.82
C GLY A 87 -40.73 56.62 26.10
N GLU A 88 -39.92 56.54 25.10
CA GLU A 88 -38.52 56.90 25.14
C GLU A 88 -38.33 58.27 24.46
N ASN A 89 -37.52 59.13 25.08
CA ASN A 89 -37.16 60.42 24.48
C ASN A 89 -35.78 60.22 23.75
N PHE A 90 -35.87 60.09 22.48
CA PHE A 90 -34.67 60.00 21.65
C PHE A 90 -34.15 61.38 21.26
N GLU A 91 -32.81 61.49 21.14
CA GLU A 91 -32.12 62.65 20.64
C GLU A 91 -31.40 62.32 19.34
N VAL A 92 -31.11 63.33 18.52
CA VAL A 92 -30.32 63.12 17.28
C VAL A 92 -28.92 62.64 17.65
N GLY A 93 -28.47 61.50 17.06
CA GLY A 93 -27.24 60.82 17.36
C GLY A 93 -27.38 59.61 18.30
N ASP A 94 -28.60 59.35 18.81
CA ASP A 94 -28.88 58.12 19.56
C ASP A 94 -28.99 56.89 18.59
N ILE A 95 -28.82 55.72 19.16
CA ILE A 95 -28.98 54.45 18.40
C ILE A 95 -30.42 53.96 18.63
N PHE A 96 -31.15 53.80 17.55
CA PHE A 96 -32.46 53.15 17.53
C PHE A 96 -32.34 51.70 17.15
N VAL A 97 -32.90 50.79 17.94
CA VAL A 97 -32.91 49.36 17.68
C VAL A 97 -34.25 48.92 17.10
N GLU A 98 -34.31 48.71 15.81
CA GLU A 98 -35.49 48.18 15.10
C GLU A 98 -35.51 46.63 15.24
N ILE A 99 -36.64 46.08 15.71
CA ILE A 99 -36.86 44.64 15.77
C ILE A 99 -37.62 44.21 14.51
N ILE A 100 -37.00 43.38 13.69
CA ILE A 100 -37.59 42.86 12.45
C ILE A 100 -38.27 41.53 12.72
N ASP A 101 -39.55 41.43 12.35
CA ASP A 101 -40.27 40.15 12.34
C ASP A 101 -39.87 39.34 11.11
N PRO A 102 -39.26 38.13 11.27
CA PRO A 102 -38.87 37.25 10.15
C PRO A 102 -40.03 36.86 9.22
N THR A 103 -41.28 37.04 9.64
CA THR A 103 -42.49 36.77 8.83
C THR A 103 -42.65 37.73 7.65
N ILE A 104 -41.98 38.88 7.67
CA ILE A 104 -41.99 39.87 6.59
C ILE A 104 -41.30 39.35 5.35
N PHE A 105 -40.34 38.45 5.51
CA PHE A 105 -39.62 37.83 4.40
C PHE A 105 -40.54 36.90 3.59
N GLY A 106 -40.83 37.25 2.37
CA GLY A 106 -41.77 36.57 1.51
C GLY A 106 -41.33 35.15 1.11
N ARG A 107 -42.22 34.40 0.42
CA ARG A 107 -41.98 32.99 -0.02
C ARG A 107 -40.69 32.79 -0.81
N ARG A 108 -40.22 33.80 -1.54
CA ARG A 108 -38.99 33.77 -2.31
C ARG A 108 -37.77 33.58 -1.39
N MET A 109 -37.78 34.23 -0.23
CA MET A 109 -36.72 34.12 0.77
C MET A 109 -36.67 32.74 1.44
N ILE A 110 -37.80 32.07 1.63
CA ILE A 110 -37.85 30.71 2.18
C ILE A 110 -37.04 29.74 1.32
N ASN A 111 -37.11 29.86 -0.01
CA ASN A 111 -36.33 28.99 -0.91
C ASN A 111 -34.82 29.31 -0.83
N THR A 112 -34.47 30.59 -0.76
CA THR A 112 -33.08 31.03 -0.58
C THR A 112 -32.55 30.55 0.77
N ALA A 113 -33.35 30.67 1.84
CA ALA A 113 -33.04 30.15 3.16
C ALA A 113 -32.73 28.63 3.14
N LYS A 114 -33.59 27.85 2.48
CA LYS A 114 -33.37 26.40 2.34
C LYS A 114 -32.08 26.06 1.57
N GLN A 115 -31.80 26.80 0.52
CA GLN A 115 -30.57 26.59 -0.24
C GLN A 115 -29.31 26.89 0.58
N PHE A 116 -29.31 28.05 1.25
CA PHE A 116 -28.21 28.47 2.11
C PHE A 116 -28.00 27.48 3.27
N PHE A 117 -29.07 27.08 3.93
CA PHE A 117 -29.05 26.13 5.02
C PHE A 117 -28.46 24.77 4.58
N ASN A 118 -28.94 24.22 3.46
CA ASN A 118 -28.42 22.97 2.92
C ASN A 118 -26.95 23.08 2.54
N GLN A 119 -26.52 24.22 1.99
CA GLN A 119 -25.10 24.44 1.67
C GLN A 119 -24.24 24.46 2.94
N LYS A 120 -24.71 25.20 3.97
CA LYS A 120 -23.99 25.28 5.26
C LYS A 120 -23.92 23.92 5.96
N LEU A 121 -25.01 23.14 5.93
CA LEU A 121 -25.00 21.77 6.45
C LEU A 121 -23.99 20.89 5.72
N GLN A 122 -23.91 21.00 4.39
CA GLN A 122 -22.89 20.27 3.62
C GLN A 122 -21.47 20.70 3.99
N ASP A 123 -21.25 21.99 4.24
CA ASP A 123 -19.93 22.48 4.65
C ASP A 123 -19.53 21.94 6.02
N VAL A 124 -20.48 21.85 6.96
CA VAL A 124 -20.27 21.24 8.28
C VAL A 124 -20.01 19.73 8.17
N GLU A 125 -20.81 19.00 7.37
CA GLU A 125 -20.56 17.57 7.11
C GLU A 125 -19.17 17.34 6.53
N LYS A 126 -18.76 18.15 5.55
CA LYS A 126 -17.42 18.08 4.95
C LYS A 126 -16.31 18.33 5.97
N HIS A 127 -16.52 19.31 6.86
CA HIS A 127 -15.55 19.61 7.91
C HIS A 127 -15.42 18.45 8.91
N TYR A 128 -16.54 17.89 9.33
CA TYR A 128 -16.56 16.71 10.20
C TYR A 128 -15.89 15.49 9.56
N ILE A 129 -16.20 15.20 8.29
CA ILE A 129 -15.55 14.12 7.54
C ILE A 129 -14.04 14.36 7.46
N TYR A 130 -13.62 15.60 7.20
CA TYR A 130 -12.19 15.94 7.15
C TYR A 130 -11.51 15.72 8.50
N GLU A 131 -12.08 16.16 9.59
CA GLU A 131 -11.51 15.97 10.93
C GLU A 131 -11.44 14.50 11.32
N ASP A 132 -12.53 13.73 11.13
CA ASP A 132 -12.59 12.30 11.45
C ASP A 132 -11.52 11.52 10.67
N TYR A 133 -11.49 11.67 9.36
CA TYR A 133 -10.54 10.93 8.53
C TYR A 133 -9.08 11.41 8.64
N SER A 134 -8.86 12.66 9.02
CA SER A 134 -7.52 13.17 9.31
C SER A 134 -6.90 12.49 10.54
N GLN A 135 -7.71 12.15 11.53
CA GLN A 135 -7.28 11.40 12.71
C GLN A 135 -7.07 9.92 12.40
N ARG A 136 -7.75 9.39 11.37
CA ARG A 136 -7.69 7.98 10.95
C ARG A 136 -6.65 7.71 9.86
N ILE A 137 -5.77 8.67 9.54
CA ILE A 137 -4.66 8.44 8.62
C ILE A 137 -3.78 7.31 9.17
N GLY A 138 -3.50 6.30 8.34
CA GLY A 138 -2.78 5.09 8.74
C GLY A 138 -3.64 3.99 9.34
N GLU A 139 -4.96 4.16 9.44
CA GLU A 139 -5.89 3.11 9.88
C GLU A 139 -6.52 2.38 8.70
N ILE A 140 -6.89 1.11 8.93
CA ILE A 140 -7.66 0.32 7.96
C ILE A 140 -9.13 0.69 8.05
N VAL A 141 -9.70 0.99 6.89
CA VAL A 141 -11.12 1.21 6.71
C VAL A 141 -11.73 0.14 5.81
N ILE A 142 -13.01 -0.16 6.04
CA ILE A 142 -13.76 -1.17 5.30
C ILE A 142 -14.96 -0.49 4.66
N GLY A 143 -15.06 -0.53 3.35
CA GLY A 143 -16.16 0.09 2.64
C GLY A 143 -16.64 -0.71 1.44
N VAL A 144 -17.70 -0.24 0.81
CA VAL A 144 -18.32 -0.89 -0.35
C VAL A 144 -18.01 -0.08 -1.61
N VAL A 145 -17.56 -0.75 -2.65
CA VAL A 145 -17.31 -0.12 -3.95
C VAL A 145 -18.62 0.41 -4.53
N HIS A 146 -18.70 1.74 -4.65
CA HIS A 146 -19.84 2.44 -5.22
C HIS A 146 -19.72 2.60 -6.75
N GLN A 147 -18.54 3.02 -7.21
CA GLN A 147 -18.27 3.28 -8.61
C GLN A 147 -16.84 2.88 -8.97
N VAL A 148 -16.69 2.31 -10.18
CA VAL A 148 -15.38 1.98 -10.76
C VAL A 148 -15.21 2.82 -12.02
N GLN A 149 -14.19 3.63 -12.08
CA GLN A 149 -13.75 4.39 -13.24
C GLN A 149 -12.40 3.85 -13.74
N ARG A 150 -11.93 4.36 -14.87
CA ARG A 150 -10.68 3.89 -15.49
C ARG A 150 -9.47 3.99 -14.57
N ASP A 151 -9.37 5.10 -13.83
CA ASP A 151 -8.19 5.43 -13.02
C ASP A 151 -8.50 5.51 -11.53
N ASN A 152 -9.77 5.41 -11.12
CA ASN A 152 -10.20 5.53 -9.74
C ASN A 152 -11.28 4.52 -9.40
N VAL A 153 -11.23 4.01 -8.18
CA VAL A 153 -12.31 3.25 -7.56
C VAL A 153 -12.84 4.07 -6.38
N PHE A 154 -14.15 4.30 -6.35
CA PHE A 154 -14.81 5.03 -5.28
C PHE A 154 -15.46 4.05 -4.32
N ILE A 155 -15.15 4.22 -3.05
CA ILE A 155 -15.58 3.35 -1.95
C ILE A 155 -16.40 4.18 -0.99
N ASN A 156 -17.62 3.74 -0.69
CA ASN A 156 -18.48 4.43 0.28
C ASN A 156 -18.37 3.78 1.65
N ILE A 157 -18.21 4.62 2.65
CA ILE A 157 -18.29 4.28 4.06
C ILE A 157 -19.23 5.30 4.71
N GLU A 158 -20.41 4.85 5.11
CA GLU A 158 -21.45 5.71 5.69
C GLU A 158 -21.77 6.93 4.79
N GLN A 159 -21.33 8.11 5.19
CA GLN A 159 -21.56 9.37 4.47
C GLN A 159 -20.31 9.84 3.67
N ALA A 160 -19.16 9.18 3.86
CA ALA A 160 -17.92 9.53 3.20
C ALA A 160 -17.69 8.71 1.93
N GLU A 161 -17.24 9.38 0.87
CA GLU A 161 -16.74 8.75 -0.34
C GLU A 161 -15.21 8.80 -0.35
N LEU A 162 -14.59 7.62 -0.42
CA LEU A 162 -13.14 7.45 -0.45
C LEU A 162 -12.70 7.11 -1.86
N ARG A 163 -11.55 7.66 -2.25
CA ARG A 163 -10.94 7.41 -3.55
C ARG A 163 -9.74 6.47 -3.44
N LEU A 164 -9.77 5.38 -4.20
CA LEU A 164 -8.67 4.46 -4.40
C LEU A 164 -8.13 4.66 -5.83
N PRO A 165 -7.11 5.52 -6.03
CA PRO A 165 -6.55 5.79 -7.34
C PRO A 165 -5.71 4.60 -7.85
N LYS A 166 -5.51 4.50 -9.15
CA LYS A 166 -4.88 3.36 -9.81
C LYS A 166 -3.47 3.02 -9.31
N ASN A 167 -2.68 4.02 -8.96
CA ASN A 167 -1.34 3.85 -8.38
C ASN A 167 -1.36 3.27 -6.95
N GLU A 168 -2.51 3.34 -6.28
CA GLU A 168 -2.72 2.80 -4.93
C GLU A 168 -3.48 1.46 -4.95
N GLN A 169 -3.89 1.00 -6.12
CA GLN A 169 -4.52 -0.31 -6.31
C GLN A 169 -3.48 -1.41 -6.44
N ILE A 170 -3.85 -2.62 -6.08
CA ILE A 170 -3.08 -3.82 -6.41
C ILE A 170 -3.40 -4.19 -7.85
N TYR A 171 -2.39 -4.25 -8.70
CA TYR A 171 -2.51 -4.48 -10.14
C TYR A 171 -3.29 -5.77 -10.50
N SER A 172 -3.17 -6.81 -9.69
CA SER A 172 -3.85 -8.09 -9.91
C SER A 172 -5.32 -8.12 -9.46
N GLU A 173 -5.79 -7.10 -8.73
CA GLU A 173 -7.15 -7.03 -8.22
C GLU A 173 -8.14 -6.46 -9.25
N ARG A 174 -9.35 -6.95 -9.18
CA ARG A 174 -10.47 -6.48 -10.00
C ARG A 174 -11.62 -6.08 -9.10
N TYR A 175 -11.97 -4.80 -9.13
CA TYR A 175 -13.03 -4.23 -8.32
C TYR A 175 -14.34 -4.19 -9.10
N ARG A 176 -15.43 -4.55 -8.44
CA ARG A 176 -16.80 -4.47 -8.98
C ARG A 176 -17.67 -3.68 -8.02
N ARG A 177 -18.69 -3.03 -8.57
CA ARG A 177 -19.67 -2.34 -7.74
C ARG A 177 -20.35 -3.33 -6.79
N GLY A 178 -20.39 -3.00 -5.50
CA GLY A 178 -20.94 -3.84 -4.43
C GLY A 178 -19.90 -4.71 -3.72
N ASP A 179 -18.64 -4.77 -4.20
CA ASP A 179 -17.58 -5.49 -3.51
C ASP A 179 -17.22 -4.75 -2.21
N THR A 180 -16.96 -5.52 -1.15
CA THR A 180 -16.40 -4.98 0.09
C THR A 180 -14.89 -4.96 -0.02
N VAL A 181 -14.28 -3.80 0.25
CA VAL A 181 -12.84 -3.58 0.13
C VAL A 181 -12.29 -3.01 1.44
N ARG A 182 -11.17 -3.57 1.89
CA ARG A 182 -10.34 -3.02 2.98
C ARG A 182 -9.22 -2.20 2.35
N ALA A 183 -8.97 -1.01 2.90
CA ALA A 183 -7.86 -0.18 2.48
C ALA A 183 -7.36 0.66 3.65
N ILE A 184 -6.13 1.16 3.56
CA ILE A 184 -5.59 2.08 4.55
C ILE A 184 -5.86 3.52 4.12
N VAL A 185 -6.22 4.39 5.05
CA VAL A 185 -6.32 5.83 4.78
C VAL A 185 -4.91 6.38 4.61
N LYS A 186 -4.59 6.86 3.42
CA LYS A 186 -3.24 7.34 3.08
C LYS A 186 -3.10 8.84 3.31
N SER A 187 -4.05 9.61 2.81
CA SER A 187 -4.06 11.07 2.96
C SER A 187 -5.48 11.62 2.86
N VAL A 188 -5.67 12.79 3.43
CA VAL A 188 -6.90 13.57 3.32
C VAL A 188 -6.54 14.95 2.79
N GLU A 189 -7.10 15.32 1.64
CA GLU A 189 -6.82 16.58 0.96
C GLU A 189 -8.08 17.44 0.92
N VAL A 190 -7.93 18.74 1.09
CA VAL A 190 -9.06 19.70 1.01
C VAL A 190 -9.11 20.27 -0.39
N ASN A 191 -10.17 19.92 -1.13
CA ASN A 191 -10.46 20.45 -2.44
C ASN A 191 -11.65 21.39 -2.42
N PRO A 192 -11.84 22.27 -3.43
CA PRO A 192 -13.01 23.15 -3.52
C PRO A 192 -14.36 22.42 -3.48
N GLY A 193 -14.38 21.12 -3.83
CA GLY A 193 -15.56 20.26 -3.75
C GLY A 193 -15.84 19.63 -2.38
N GLY A 194 -14.85 19.66 -1.49
CA GLY A 194 -14.87 19.01 -0.17
C GLY A 194 -13.63 18.20 0.11
N PRO A 195 -13.55 17.49 1.24
CA PRO A 195 -12.43 16.61 1.57
C PRO A 195 -12.36 15.45 0.58
N GLU A 196 -11.17 15.19 0.08
CA GLU A 196 -10.85 14.05 -0.75
C GLU A 196 -10.01 13.08 0.07
N ILE A 197 -10.57 11.92 0.38
CA ILE A 197 -9.93 10.89 1.21
C ILE A 197 -9.31 9.87 0.28
N ILE A 198 -7.98 9.83 0.26
CA ILE A 198 -7.23 8.87 -0.57
C ILE A 198 -6.90 7.65 0.28
N VAL A 199 -7.28 6.48 -0.24
CA VAL A 199 -6.97 5.20 0.40
C VAL A 199 -6.04 4.37 -0.48
N SER A 200 -5.29 3.48 0.15
CA SER A 200 -4.30 2.63 -0.52
C SER A 200 -4.43 1.17 -0.12
N ARG A 201 -4.16 0.27 -1.09
CA ARG A 201 -3.93 -1.15 -0.87
C ARG A 201 -2.51 -1.56 -1.25
N SER A 202 -1.80 -0.69 -1.98
CA SER A 202 -0.41 -0.92 -2.41
C SER A 202 0.62 -0.47 -1.38
N ASP A 203 0.23 0.33 -0.39
CA ASP A 203 1.13 0.87 0.63
C ASP A 203 1.70 -0.24 1.54
N ASN A 204 2.97 -0.09 1.94
CA ASN A 204 3.61 -0.99 2.89
C ASN A 204 2.93 -0.96 4.26
N HIS A 205 2.41 0.20 4.66
CA HIS A 205 1.73 0.36 5.93
C HIS A 205 0.40 -0.40 5.97
N PHE A 206 -0.25 -0.63 4.82
CA PHE A 206 -1.41 -1.53 4.74
C PHE A 206 -1.04 -2.96 5.15
N LEU A 207 0.09 -3.48 4.64
CA LEU A 207 0.58 -4.80 5.04
C LEU A 207 0.93 -4.83 6.54
N TYR A 208 1.59 -3.78 7.06
CA TYR A 208 1.90 -3.65 8.48
C TYR A 208 0.63 -3.77 9.34
N LYS A 209 -0.41 -3.01 9.02
CA LYS A 209 -1.69 -3.02 9.75
C LYS A 209 -2.44 -4.34 9.64
N LEU A 210 -2.33 -5.05 8.53
CA LEU A 210 -2.88 -6.40 8.42
C LEU A 210 -2.18 -7.38 9.37
N PHE A 211 -0.86 -7.27 9.52
CA PHE A 211 -0.12 -8.07 10.51
C PHE A 211 -0.50 -7.71 11.94
N GLU A 212 -0.63 -6.42 12.25
CA GLU A 212 -1.06 -5.95 13.59
C GLU A 212 -2.44 -6.52 13.97
N MET A 213 -3.37 -6.57 13.01
CA MET A 213 -4.72 -7.13 13.24
C MET A 213 -4.73 -8.65 13.41
N GLU A 214 -3.88 -9.40 12.70
CA GLU A 214 -3.90 -10.87 12.69
C GLU A 214 -2.94 -11.49 13.72
N VAL A 215 -1.96 -10.73 14.21
CA VAL A 215 -0.89 -11.18 15.11
C VAL A 215 -0.92 -10.37 16.40
N PRO A 216 -1.59 -10.85 17.46
CA PRO A 216 -1.68 -10.12 18.73
C PRO A 216 -0.34 -9.76 19.33
N GLU A 217 0.69 -10.58 19.13
CA GLU A 217 2.04 -10.35 19.62
C GLU A 217 2.70 -9.11 18.97
N ILE A 218 2.22 -8.66 17.80
CA ILE A 218 2.64 -7.40 17.16
C ILE A 218 1.86 -6.23 17.78
N ASP A 219 0.56 -6.38 17.96
CA ASP A 219 -0.30 -5.37 18.60
C ASP A 219 0.16 -5.08 20.04
N ASP A 220 0.53 -6.13 20.79
CA ASP A 220 1.10 -6.03 22.13
C ASP A 220 2.54 -5.49 22.18
N GLY A 221 3.19 -5.24 21.02
CA GLY A 221 4.58 -4.76 20.91
C GLY A 221 5.64 -5.78 21.31
N ILE A 222 5.31 -7.07 21.47
CA ILE A 222 6.27 -8.14 21.76
C ILE A 222 7.09 -8.48 20.53
N ILE A 223 6.47 -8.43 19.36
CA ILE A 223 7.12 -8.61 18.05
C ILE A 223 7.06 -7.30 17.30
N GLU A 224 8.21 -6.87 16.79
CA GLU A 224 8.37 -5.68 15.99
C GLU A 224 8.63 -6.04 14.53
N ILE A 225 7.95 -5.35 13.61
CA ILE A 225 8.28 -5.39 12.19
C ILE A 225 9.34 -4.31 11.93
N MET A 226 10.57 -4.74 11.66
CA MET A 226 11.73 -3.85 11.48
C MET A 226 11.77 -3.22 10.10
N ALA A 227 11.38 -3.97 9.06
CA ALA A 227 11.38 -3.51 7.68
C ALA A 227 10.34 -4.25 6.85
N ILE A 228 9.80 -3.57 5.85
CA ILE A 228 8.88 -4.11 4.85
C ILE A 228 9.35 -3.68 3.46
N ALA A 229 9.56 -4.64 2.58
CA ALA A 229 9.73 -4.41 1.15
C ALA A 229 8.62 -5.16 0.40
N ARG A 230 7.87 -4.43 -0.44
CA ARG A 230 6.67 -4.96 -1.08
C ARG A 230 6.66 -4.66 -2.58
N HIS A 231 6.25 -5.64 -3.36
CA HIS A 231 5.78 -5.52 -4.73
C HIS A 231 4.31 -5.93 -4.74
N PRO A 232 3.38 -4.95 -4.70
CA PRO A 232 1.97 -5.19 -4.43
C PRO A 232 1.33 -6.20 -5.38
N GLY A 233 0.68 -7.22 -4.84
CA GLY A 233 0.00 -8.28 -5.59
C GLY A 233 0.89 -9.40 -6.13
N GLU A 234 2.21 -9.35 -5.88
CA GLU A 234 3.15 -10.38 -6.31
C GLU A 234 3.90 -10.99 -5.12
N ARG A 235 4.75 -10.21 -4.46
CA ARG A 235 5.56 -10.69 -3.34
C ARG A 235 5.93 -9.58 -2.36
N SER A 236 6.02 -9.94 -1.09
CA SER A 236 6.50 -9.08 -0.02
C SER A 236 7.52 -9.81 0.85
N LYS A 237 8.47 -9.04 1.40
CA LYS A 237 9.40 -9.52 2.41
C LYS A 237 9.31 -8.63 3.65
N ILE A 238 9.21 -9.25 4.81
CA ILE A 238 9.15 -8.55 6.09
C ILE A 238 10.24 -9.08 7.03
N ILE A 239 10.90 -8.19 7.75
CA ILE A 239 11.84 -8.54 8.81
C ILE A 239 11.15 -8.32 10.14
N VAL A 240 11.09 -9.37 10.95
CA VAL A 240 10.48 -9.36 12.27
C VAL A 240 11.52 -9.66 13.36
N LYS A 241 11.35 -9.03 14.51
CA LYS A 241 12.20 -9.22 15.69
C LYS A 241 11.33 -9.40 16.91
N SER A 242 11.62 -10.39 17.75
CA SER A 242 11.00 -10.52 19.07
C SER A 242 11.83 -9.84 20.13
N GLN A 243 11.19 -9.12 21.04
CA GLN A 243 11.81 -8.58 22.24
C GLN A 243 11.94 -9.67 23.34
N ASP A 244 11.07 -10.69 23.34
CA ASP A 244 11.19 -11.86 24.22
C ASP A 244 11.90 -13.01 23.49
N ARG A 245 13.07 -13.43 23.98
CA ARG A 245 13.87 -14.52 23.40
C ARG A 245 13.16 -15.89 23.41
N ARG A 246 12.09 -16.04 24.17
CA ARG A 246 11.31 -17.29 24.23
C ARG A 246 10.28 -17.41 23.13
N ILE A 247 9.98 -16.31 22.43
CA ILE A 247 8.97 -16.26 21.37
C ILE A 247 9.67 -16.27 20.03
N ASP A 248 9.34 -17.26 19.20
CA ASP A 248 9.77 -17.26 17.81
C ASP A 248 8.91 -16.28 16.99
N PRO A 249 9.49 -15.16 16.50
CA PRO A 249 8.72 -14.15 15.79
C PRO A 249 8.14 -14.65 14.47
N VAL A 250 8.84 -15.55 13.78
CA VAL A 250 8.36 -16.09 12.50
C VAL A 250 7.19 -17.04 12.74
N GLY A 251 7.33 -17.96 13.72
CA GLY A 251 6.27 -18.90 14.07
C GLY A 251 5.00 -18.22 14.54
N ALA A 252 5.10 -17.13 15.32
CA ALA A 252 3.96 -16.35 15.77
C ALA A 252 3.24 -15.65 14.61
N CYS A 253 3.97 -15.04 13.69
CA CYS A 253 3.41 -14.39 12.50
C CYS A 253 2.77 -15.40 11.53
N VAL A 254 3.34 -16.59 11.37
CA VAL A 254 2.78 -17.67 10.54
C VAL A 254 1.52 -18.25 11.17
N GLY A 255 1.54 -18.46 12.48
CA GLY A 255 0.44 -19.06 13.24
C GLY A 255 0.33 -20.58 13.04
N MET A 256 -0.58 -21.21 13.78
CA MET A 256 -0.78 -22.66 13.70
C MET A 256 -1.18 -23.09 12.28
N ARG A 257 -0.39 -23.98 11.68
CA ARG A 257 -0.59 -24.46 10.30
C ARG A 257 -0.71 -23.33 9.26
N GLY A 258 -0.11 -22.17 9.52
CA GLY A 258 -0.15 -21.02 8.63
C GLY A 258 -1.47 -20.23 8.64
N SER A 259 -2.32 -20.41 9.66
CA SER A 259 -3.65 -19.80 9.69
C SER A 259 -3.63 -18.26 9.61
N ARG A 260 -2.72 -17.60 10.36
CA ARG A 260 -2.59 -16.14 10.39
C ARG A 260 -2.08 -15.58 9.07
N ILE A 261 -0.95 -16.10 8.60
CA ILE A 261 -0.37 -15.63 7.33
C ILE A 261 -1.30 -15.88 6.14
N GLN A 262 -2.05 -16.99 6.12
CA GLN A 262 -3.01 -17.27 5.06
C GLN A 262 -4.19 -16.31 5.04
N ALA A 263 -4.62 -15.77 6.19
CA ALA A 263 -5.65 -14.74 6.25
C ALA A 263 -5.16 -13.47 5.52
N ILE A 264 -3.92 -13.03 5.80
CA ILE A 264 -3.30 -11.86 5.15
C ILE A 264 -3.09 -12.11 3.64
N VAL A 265 -2.56 -13.27 3.27
CA VAL A 265 -2.34 -13.65 1.86
C VAL A 265 -3.65 -13.63 1.06
N ARG A 266 -4.76 -14.11 1.64
CA ARG A 266 -6.09 -14.06 0.99
C ARG A 266 -6.60 -12.64 0.83
N GLU A 267 -6.42 -11.78 1.84
CA GLU A 267 -6.79 -10.37 1.77
C GLU A 267 -6.04 -9.65 0.64
N LEU A 268 -4.78 -10.01 0.39
CA LEU A 268 -3.91 -9.42 -0.62
C LEU A 268 -3.93 -10.17 -1.97
N ASN A 269 -5.01 -10.89 -2.27
CA ASN A 269 -5.22 -11.60 -3.53
C ASN A 269 -4.06 -12.57 -3.90
N ASN A 270 -3.63 -13.37 -2.92
CA ASN A 270 -2.54 -14.36 -3.03
C ASN A 270 -1.12 -13.76 -3.22
N GLU A 271 -0.87 -12.56 -2.73
CA GLU A 271 0.49 -12.00 -2.62
C GLU A 271 1.35 -12.90 -1.73
N LYS A 272 2.52 -13.34 -2.24
CA LYS A 272 3.46 -14.17 -1.47
C LYS A 272 4.16 -13.33 -0.42
N ILE A 273 4.20 -13.81 0.84
CA ILE A 273 4.81 -13.07 1.95
C ILE A 273 5.91 -13.91 2.58
N ASP A 274 7.15 -13.42 2.50
CA ASP A 274 8.31 -14.02 3.15
C ASP A 274 8.56 -13.32 4.50
N ILE A 275 8.52 -14.07 5.58
CA ILE A 275 8.77 -13.58 6.94
C ILE A 275 10.18 -13.96 7.34
N ILE A 276 11.00 -12.95 7.66
CA ILE A 276 12.43 -13.08 7.92
C ILE A 276 12.71 -12.71 9.37
N ASN A 277 13.33 -13.62 10.11
CA ASN A 277 13.80 -13.31 11.45
C ASN A 277 15.04 -12.41 11.40
N GLN A 278 14.99 -11.28 12.10
CA GLN A 278 16.10 -10.36 12.23
C GLN A 278 17.38 -11.05 12.73
N SER A 279 18.52 -10.65 12.21
CA SER A 279 19.84 -11.05 12.67
C SER A 279 20.77 -9.84 12.72
N GLU A 280 21.67 -9.81 13.73
CA GLU A 280 22.71 -8.80 13.80
C GLU A 280 23.86 -9.08 12.81
N GLN A 281 23.99 -10.33 12.36
CA GLN A 281 24.96 -10.73 11.36
C GLN A 281 24.38 -10.53 9.96
N PRO A 282 24.98 -9.66 9.13
CA PRO A 282 24.50 -9.35 7.79
C PRO A 282 24.41 -10.59 6.90
N GLU A 283 25.36 -11.51 7.00
CA GLU A 283 25.39 -12.74 6.19
C GLU A 283 24.13 -13.58 6.43
N ILE A 284 23.73 -13.75 7.70
CA ILE A 284 22.54 -14.54 8.04
C ILE A 284 21.27 -13.80 7.58
N LEU A 285 21.23 -12.48 7.74
CA LEU A 285 20.06 -11.69 7.33
C LEU A 285 19.89 -11.71 5.81
N ILE A 286 20.95 -11.49 5.03
CA ILE A 286 20.93 -11.49 3.58
C ILE A 286 20.58 -12.89 3.06
N SER A 287 21.21 -13.95 3.61
CA SER A 287 20.92 -15.33 3.22
C SER A 287 19.43 -15.68 3.44
N ARG A 288 18.82 -15.26 4.55
CA ARG A 288 17.39 -15.45 4.79
C ARG A 288 16.54 -14.61 3.86
N ALA A 289 16.96 -13.39 3.55
CA ALA A 289 16.22 -12.48 2.66
C ALA A 289 16.20 -12.97 1.22
N LEU A 290 17.18 -13.72 0.77
CA LEU A 290 17.25 -14.30 -0.57
C LEU A 290 16.38 -15.55 -0.76
N SER A 291 15.79 -16.07 0.34
CA SER A 291 14.83 -17.19 0.23
C SER A 291 13.79 -16.97 -0.91
N PRO A 292 13.45 -18.04 -1.68
CA PRO A 292 13.69 -19.46 -1.44
C PRO A 292 15.09 -19.97 -1.80
N ALA A 293 15.88 -19.22 -2.58
CA ALA A 293 17.22 -19.59 -2.95
C ALA A 293 18.20 -19.55 -1.76
N LYS A 294 19.18 -20.42 -1.77
CA LYS A 294 20.20 -20.47 -0.72
C LYS A 294 21.56 -20.13 -1.33
N PRO A 295 22.18 -19.00 -0.94
CA PRO A 295 23.51 -18.68 -1.43
C PRO A 295 24.52 -19.72 -0.91
N ILE A 296 25.51 -20.06 -1.76
CA ILE A 296 26.66 -20.89 -1.42
C ILE A 296 27.62 -20.06 -0.60
N ASP A 297 27.87 -18.82 -1.05
CA ASP A 297 28.79 -17.89 -0.43
C ASP A 297 28.26 -16.46 -0.53
N LEU A 298 28.74 -15.59 0.38
CA LEU A 298 28.35 -14.18 0.45
C LEU A 298 29.61 -13.33 0.68
N TYR A 299 29.89 -12.44 -0.24
CA TYR A 299 30.95 -11.44 -0.08
C TYR A 299 30.31 -10.10 0.26
N ILE A 300 30.51 -9.65 1.48
CA ILE A 300 29.80 -8.48 2.05
C ILE A 300 30.80 -7.35 2.32
N ASP A 301 30.51 -6.18 1.77
CA ASP A 301 31.14 -4.92 2.09
C ASP A 301 30.18 -4.08 2.95
N ASP A 302 30.43 -4.06 4.26
CA ASP A 302 29.58 -3.34 5.21
C ASP A 302 29.70 -1.82 5.09
N GLU A 303 30.83 -1.30 4.62
CA GLU A 303 31.04 0.14 4.45
C GLU A 303 30.22 0.69 3.31
N ARG A 304 30.21 -0.04 2.17
CA ARG A 304 29.44 0.33 0.97
C ARG A 304 28.02 -0.20 0.96
N LYS A 305 27.65 -1.03 1.94
CA LYS A 305 26.36 -1.75 1.97
C LYS A 305 26.11 -2.54 0.67
N TYR A 306 27.14 -3.26 0.25
CA TYR A 306 27.15 -4.04 -0.98
C TYR A 306 27.40 -5.52 -0.69
N CYS A 307 26.74 -6.41 -1.41
CA CYS A 307 26.89 -7.85 -1.24
C CYS A 307 26.87 -8.54 -2.60
N VAL A 308 27.85 -9.42 -2.83
CA VAL A 308 27.86 -10.39 -3.91
C VAL A 308 27.43 -11.74 -3.35
N ALA A 309 26.34 -12.29 -3.89
CA ALA A 309 25.78 -13.56 -3.46
C ALA A 309 26.00 -14.61 -4.56
N LEU A 310 26.68 -15.69 -4.22
CA LEU A 310 26.95 -16.81 -5.13
C LEU A 310 25.93 -17.92 -4.95
N PHE A 311 25.42 -18.43 -6.05
CA PHE A 311 24.46 -19.51 -6.10
C PHE A 311 24.92 -20.67 -6.97
N ASN A 312 24.33 -21.85 -6.75
CA ASN A 312 24.34 -22.87 -7.81
C ASN A 312 23.54 -22.34 -9.00
N ASP A 313 23.95 -22.71 -10.20
CA ASP A 313 23.32 -22.24 -11.44
C ASP A 313 21.82 -22.56 -11.46
N ASP A 314 21.40 -23.69 -10.91
CA ASP A 314 20.00 -24.10 -10.76
C ASP A 314 19.18 -23.18 -9.82
N GLU A 315 19.82 -22.56 -8.82
CA GLU A 315 19.16 -21.70 -7.83
C GLU A 315 19.21 -20.21 -8.19
N LEU A 316 20.04 -19.82 -9.15
CA LEU A 316 20.23 -18.42 -9.56
C LEU A 316 18.92 -17.79 -10.04
N GLU A 317 18.13 -18.50 -10.83
CA GLU A 317 16.84 -18.02 -11.32
C GLU A 317 15.87 -17.73 -10.16
N PHE A 318 15.86 -18.58 -9.12
CA PHE A 318 15.03 -18.38 -7.93
C PHE A 318 15.54 -17.22 -7.07
N ALA A 319 16.86 -17.01 -7.02
CA ALA A 319 17.48 -15.88 -6.29
C ALA A 319 17.09 -14.53 -6.92
N ILE A 320 17.19 -14.43 -8.23
CA ILE A 320 16.80 -13.25 -9.00
C ILE A 320 15.27 -13.09 -8.95
N GLY A 321 14.56 -14.18 -9.21
CA GLY A 321 13.10 -14.20 -9.32
C GLY A 321 12.60 -13.56 -10.60
N ARG A 322 11.28 -13.70 -10.84
CA ARG A 322 10.65 -13.14 -12.03
C ARG A 322 10.91 -11.63 -12.12
N SER A 323 11.47 -11.16 -13.23
CA SER A 323 11.81 -9.75 -13.47
C SER A 323 12.65 -9.10 -12.34
N GLY A 324 13.48 -9.90 -11.64
CA GLY A 324 14.33 -9.41 -10.57
C GLY A 324 13.60 -9.06 -9.25
N VAL A 325 12.33 -9.43 -9.11
CA VAL A 325 11.53 -9.03 -7.93
C VAL A 325 12.13 -9.58 -6.63
N ASN A 326 12.60 -10.84 -6.60
CA ASN A 326 13.09 -11.43 -5.35
C ASN A 326 14.35 -10.74 -4.84
N ILE A 327 15.34 -10.51 -5.71
CA ILE A 327 16.59 -9.84 -5.34
C ILE A 327 16.38 -8.36 -5.00
N ASN A 328 15.52 -7.65 -5.74
CA ASN A 328 15.17 -6.27 -5.44
C ASN A 328 14.48 -6.10 -4.09
N LEU A 329 13.57 -7.03 -3.73
CA LEU A 329 12.93 -7.03 -2.43
C LEU A 329 13.93 -7.38 -1.31
N ALA A 330 14.83 -8.34 -1.54
CA ALA A 330 15.88 -8.68 -0.60
C ALA A 330 16.82 -7.49 -0.36
N SER A 331 17.24 -6.81 -1.42
CA SER A 331 18.07 -5.59 -1.31
C SER A 331 17.36 -4.49 -0.52
N ARG A 332 16.08 -4.22 -0.83
CA ARG A 332 15.31 -3.16 -0.16
C ARG A 332 15.05 -3.46 1.31
N VAL A 333 14.76 -4.71 1.67
CA VAL A 333 14.42 -5.08 3.04
C VAL A 333 15.65 -5.16 3.94
N THR A 334 16.82 -5.56 3.39
CA THR A 334 18.08 -5.66 4.14
C THR A 334 18.87 -4.35 4.17
N GLY A 335 18.61 -3.44 3.22
CA GLY A 335 19.37 -2.20 3.04
C GLY A 335 20.74 -2.41 2.38
N PHE A 336 21.03 -3.59 1.84
CA PHE A 336 22.21 -3.89 1.05
C PHE A 336 21.88 -3.92 -0.44
N ARG A 337 22.75 -3.40 -1.26
CA ARG A 337 22.71 -3.69 -2.70
C ARG A 337 23.25 -5.10 -2.91
N ILE A 338 22.42 -6.00 -3.45
CA ILE A 338 22.75 -7.40 -3.61
C ILE A 338 22.83 -7.70 -5.11
N ASP A 339 23.98 -8.22 -5.55
CA ASP A 339 24.17 -8.76 -6.89
C ASP A 339 24.32 -10.29 -6.78
N ALA A 340 23.63 -11.04 -7.65
CA ALA A 340 23.61 -12.49 -7.63
C ALA A 340 24.35 -13.04 -8.83
N PHE A 341 25.26 -14.00 -8.60
CA PHE A 341 26.04 -14.67 -9.65
C PHE A 341 25.93 -16.19 -9.51
N GLY A 342 25.92 -16.90 -10.65
CA GLY A 342 26.12 -18.30 -10.69
C GLY A 342 27.61 -18.67 -10.38
N LYS A 343 27.81 -19.76 -9.68
CA LYS A 343 29.16 -20.18 -9.26
C LYS A 343 30.09 -20.33 -10.46
N GLN A 344 29.62 -20.96 -11.53
CA GLN A 344 30.44 -21.16 -12.73
C GLN A 344 30.82 -19.84 -13.40
N GLN A 345 29.88 -18.91 -13.52
CA GLN A 345 30.14 -17.60 -14.08
C GLN A 345 31.14 -16.80 -13.23
N TYR A 346 30.96 -16.81 -11.89
CA TYR A 346 31.88 -16.13 -10.98
C TYR A 346 33.29 -16.73 -11.00
N ASP A 347 33.41 -18.07 -10.99
CA ASP A 347 34.71 -18.74 -11.05
C ASP A 347 35.44 -18.48 -12.40
N ARG A 348 34.66 -18.30 -13.48
CA ARG A 348 35.22 -17.88 -14.79
C ARG A 348 35.70 -16.43 -14.73
N GLN A 349 34.90 -15.52 -14.29
CA GLN A 349 35.27 -14.09 -14.11
C GLN A 349 36.50 -13.93 -13.23
N GLN A 350 36.62 -14.67 -12.14
CA GLN A 350 37.80 -14.67 -11.28
C GLN A 350 39.05 -15.21 -12.02
N LYS A 351 38.92 -16.26 -12.86
CA LYS A 351 39.99 -16.75 -13.67
C LYS A 351 40.45 -15.74 -14.71
N ASP A 352 39.49 -15.07 -15.38
CA ASP A 352 39.77 -14.08 -16.41
C ASP A 352 40.47 -12.87 -15.81
N GLN A 353 40.03 -12.41 -14.64
CA GLN A 353 40.69 -11.35 -13.89
C GLN A 353 42.06 -11.77 -13.35
N ALA A 354 42.27 -13.04 -13.02
CA ALA A 354 43.54 -13.57 -12.60
C ALA A 354 44.50 -13.90 -13.80
N THR A 355 44.02 -13.73 -15.05
CA THR A 355 44.86 -13.93 -16.24
C THR A 355 46.03 -12.96 -16.23
N VAL A 356 47.20 -13.48 -16.52
CA VAL A 356 48.42 -12.67 -16.55
C VAL A 356 48.39 -11.74 -17.76
N LEU A 357 48.78 -10.49 -17.59
CA LEU A 357 48.75 -9.47 -18.66
C LEU A 357 49.51 -9.92 -19.92
N ALA A 358 50.50 -10.79 -19.77
CA ALA A 358 51.25 -11.37 -20.89
C ALA A 358 50.42 -12.34 -21.75
N ASP A 359 49.35 -12.93 -21.22
CA ASP A 359 48.47 -13.84 -21.90
C ASP A 359 47.24 -13.17 -22.53
N VAL A 360 47.06 -11.84 -22.28
CA VAL A 360 46.01 -11.06 -22.90
C VAL A 360 46.33 -10.74 -24.35
N PRO A 361 45.49 -11.13 -25.33
CA PRO A 361 45.74 -10.84 -26.75
C PRO A 361 45.84 -9.34 -27.01
N ASP A 362 46.78 -8.98 -27.87
CA ASP A 362 47.03 -7.57 -28.29
C ASP A 362 47.52 -6.62 -27.16
N PHE A 363 47.86 -7.17 -25.97
CA PHE A 363 48.47 -6.34 -24.92
C PHE A 363 49.90 -5.93 -25.30
N PRO A 364 50.29 -4.62 -25.12
CA PRO A 364 51.62 -4.16 -25.53
C PRO A 364 52.76 -4.83 -24.76
N GLU A 365 53.59 -5.61 -25.42
CA GLU A 365 54.73 -6.35 -24.82
C GLU A 365 55.69 -5.39 -24.10
N ASP A 366 55.85 -4.18 -24.61
CA ASP A 366 56.76 -3.15 -24.08
C ASP A 366 56.34 -2.68 -22.66
N LEU A 367 55.05 -2.83 -22.30
CA LEU A 367 54.51 -2.42 -21.01
C LEU A 367 54.46 -3.54 -19.98
N ILE A 368 54.56 -4.79 -20.39
CA ILE A 368 54.47 -5.94 -19.48
C ILE A 368 55.61 -5.93 -18.46
N THR A 369 56.84 -5.74 -18.89
CA THR A 369 58.02 -5.75 -18.01
C THR A 369 58.00 -4.58 -16.99
N PRO A 370 57.70 -3.33 -17.37
CA PRO A 370 57.58 -2.24 -16.44
C PRO A 370 56.44 -2.38 -15.42
N LEU A 371 55.32 -3.00 -15.80
CA LEU A 371 54.22 -3.30 -14.91
C LEU A 371 54.54 -4.42 -13.92
N ASP A 372 55.21 -5.51 -14.41
CA ASP A 372 55.65 -6.61 -13.57
C ASP A 372 56.67 -6.17 -12.51
N ASP A 373 57.61 -5.25 -12.84
CA ASP A 373 58.55 -4.65 -11.92
C ASP A 373 57.89 -3.88 -10.75
N LYS A 374 56.68 -3.40 -10.96
CA LYS A 374 55.84 -2.73 -9.93
C LYS A 374 54.85 -3.67 -9.23
N GLY A 375 54.87 -4.96 -9.60
CA GLY A 375 54.04 -5.98 -8.98
C GLY A 375 52.65 -6.10 -9.61
N ILE A 376 52.42 -5.48 -10.77
CA ILE A 376 51.17 -5.56 -11.53
C ILE A 376 51.34 -6.63 -12.59
N LYS A 377 50.81 -7.82 -12.31
CA LYS A 377 50.98 -9.01 -13.15
C LYS A 377 49.74 -9.50 -13.80
N ALA A 378 48.63 -9.41 -13.12
CA ALA A 378 47.34 -9.88 -13.56
C ALA A 378 46.45 -8.71 -14.04
N VAL A 379 45.41 -9.07 -14.78
CA VAL A 379 44.40 -8.14 -15.23
C VAL A 379 43.75 -7.42 -14.02
N SER A 380 43.48 -8.17 -12.93
CA SER A 380 42.95 -7.60 -11.68
C SER A 380 43.88 -6.56 -11.05
N ASP A 381 45.20 -6.84 -11.04
CA ASP A 381 46.18 -5.90 -10.48
C ASP A 381 46.21 -4.59 -11.21
N LEU A 382 45.99 -4.61 -12.54
CA LEU A 382 45.93 -3.40 -13.37
C LEU A 382 44.63 -2.58 -13.11
N LEU A 383 43.51 -3.29 -12.93
CA LEU A 383 42.20 -2.64 -12.68
C LEU A 383 42.11 -2.01 -11.27
N ASP A 384 42.76 -2.64 -10.28
CA ASP A 384 42.77 -2.18 -8.88
C ASP A 384 43.87 -1.16 -8.57
N ALA A 385 44.80 -0.92 -9.51
CA ALA A 385 45.90 0.00 -9.32
C ALA A 385 45.45 1.48 -9.42
N ASP A 386 45.94 2.31 -8.49
CA ASP A 386 45.72 3.76 -8.56
C ASP A 386 46.34 4.35 -9.83
N GLU A 387 45.60 5.13 -10.62
CA GLU A 387 46.09 5.81 -11.84
C GLU A 387 47.36 6.63 -11.61
N GLU A 388 47.47 7.29 -10.45
CA GLU A 388 48.67 8.05 -10.09
C GLU A 388 49.93 7.17 -9.96
N LYS A 389 49.77 5.91 -9.51
CA LYS A 389 50.87 4.94 -9.40
C LYS A 389 51.26 4.40 -10.78
N LEU A 390 50.28 4.22 -11.66
CA LEU A 390 50.52 3.73 -13.03
C LEU A 390 51.22 4.82 -13.86
N LEU A 391 50.80 6.06 -13.78
CA LEU A 391 51.43 7.20 -14.46
C LEU A 391 52.82 7.57 -13.92
N ALA A 392 53.17 7.07 -12.71
CA ALA A 392 54.55 7.21 -12.16
C ALA A 392 55.57 6.28 -12.83
N ILE A 393 55.15 5.38 -13.73
CA ILE A 393 56.02 4.49 -14.48
C ILE A 393 56.50 5.25 -15.76
N GLU A 394 57.82 5.43 -15.92
CA GLU A 394 58.41 6.29 -16.98
C GLU A 394 57.93 5.98 -18.42
N VAL A 395 57.42 4.76 -18.67
CA VAL A 395 56.99 4.27 -19.97
C VAL A 395 55.49 4.44 -20.19
N ILE A 396 54.73 4.70 -19.16
CA ILE A 396 53.26 4.83 -19.19
C ILE A 396 52.89 6.32 -19.27
N ASN A 397 52.16 6.68 -20.31
CA ASN A 397 51.52 7.98 -20.47
C ASN A 397 50.03 7.81 -20.56
N ASP A 398 49.24 8.88 -20.49
CA ASP A 398 47.78 8.85 -20.50
C ASP A 398 47.23 8.03 -21.70
N GLU A 399 47.83 8.20 -22.90
CA GLU A 399 47.38 7.50 -24.11
C GLU A 399 47.60 5.98 -24.04
N ASN A 400 48.78 5.54 -23.51
CA ASN A 400 49.08 4.12 -23.34
C ASN A 400 48.25 3.48 -22.23
N LEU A 401 47.94 4.22 -21.21
CA LEU A 401 47.11 3.75 -20.08
C LEU A 401 45.66 3.52 -20.54
N GLU A 402 45.10 4.47 -21.28
CA GLU A 402 43.77 4.33 -21.89
C GLU A 402 43.72 3.11 -22.84
N LEU A 403 44.79 2.90 -23.61
CA LEU A 403 44.89 1.76 -24.51
C LEU A 403 44.92 0.44 -23.74
N CYS A 404 45.68 0.37 -22.62
CA CYS A 404 45.72 -0.82 -21.77
C CYS A 404 44.36 -1.15 -21.19
N TYR A 405 43.64 -0.15 -20.66
CA TYR A 405 42.28 -0.34 -20.14
C TYR A 405 41.31 -0.79 -21.22
N LEU A 406 41.39 -0.19 -22.42
CA LEU A 406 40.56 -0.59 -23.55
C LEU A 406 40.81 -2.03 -24.00
N ILE A 407 42.06 -2.46 -24.07
CA ILE A 407 42.42 -3.83 -24.45
C ILE A 407 41.91 -4.83 -23.40
N VAL A 408 42.12 -4.52 -22.13
CA VAL A 408 41.64 -5.36 -21.02
C VAL A 408 40.12 -5.44 -21.00
N GLN A 409 39.43 -4.32 -21.20
CA GLN A 409 37.99 -4.30 -21.25
C GLN A 409 37.43 -5.10 -22.43
N ASN A 410 38.02 -4.93 -23.63
CA ASN A 410 37.64 -5.73 -24.79
C ASN A 410 37.96 -7.23 -24.63
N PHE A 411 39.02 -7.57 -23.89
CA PHE A 411 39.34 -8.98 -23.56
C PHE A 411 38.26 -9.57 -22.66
N ILE A 412 37.86 -8.88 -21.61
CA ILE A 412 36.81 -9.33 -20.68
C ILE A 412 35.48 -9.48 -21.42
N GLU A 413 35.06 -8.46 -22.20
CA GLU A 413 33.81 -8.48 -22.97
C GLU A 413 33.79 -9.66 -23.98
N ARG A 414 34.90 -9.92 -24.67
CA ARG A 414 34.98 -11.03 -25.63
C ARG A 414 34.91 -12.39 -24.95
N VAL A 415 35.53 -12.55 -23.80
CA VAL A 415 35.46 -13.79 -23.02
C VAL A 415 34.04 -14.00 -22.50
N GLU A 416 33.34 -12.95 -22.09
CA GLU A 416 31.93 -13.00 -21.69
C GLU A 416 31.02 -13.42 -22.87
N GLU A 417 31.21 -12.86 -24.07
CA GLU A 417 30.42 -13.22 -25.26
C GLU A 417 30.68 -14.71 -25.69
N GLU A 418 31.94 -15.16 -25.72
CA GLU A 418 32.29 -16.56 -26.07
C GLU A 418 31.65 -17.55 -25.07
N THR A 419 31.58 -17.21 -23.79
CA THR A 419 30.98 -18.06 -22.75
C THR A 419 29.44 -18.07 -22.81
N GLU A 420 28.80 -16.96 -23.17
CA GLU A 420 27.35 -16.93 -23.38
C GLU A 420 26.93 -17.81 -24.56
N ASP A 421 27.71 -17.81 -25.64
CA ASP A 421 27.47 -18.67 -26.81
C ASP A 421 27.64 -20.16 -26.49
N GLU A 422 28.68 -20.54 -25.72
CA GLU A 422 28.89 -21.90 -25.24
C GLU A 422 27.74 -22.36 -24.29
N ASP A 423 27.26 -21.51 -23.38
CA ASP A 423 26.17 -21.84 -22.48
C ASP A 423 24.81 -21.97 -23.21
N ILE A 424 24.59 -21.22 -24.28
CA ILE A 424 23.40 -21.35 -25.14
C ILE A 424 23.48 -22.69 -25.94
N GLU A 425 24.64 -23.08 -26.42
CA GLU A 425 24.84 -24.33 -27.16
C GLU A 425 24.68 -25.54 -26.24
N LEU A 426 25.20 -25.47 -25.02
CA LEU A 426 25.04 -26.50 -23.98
C LEU A 426 23.57 -26.67 -23.56
N LYS A 427 22.82 -25.57 -23.39
CA LYS A 427 21.38 -25.62 -23.09
C LYS A 427 20.59 -26.29 -24.23
N LYS A 428 20.90 -25.99 -25.48
CA LYS A 428 20.27 -26.65 -26.64
C LYS A 428 20.54 -28.16 -26.66
N ILE A 429 21.79 -28.57 -26.39
CA ILE A 429 22.18 -30.00 -26.33
C ILE A 429 21.43 -30.69 -25.16
N LEU A 430 21.30 -30.04 -24.01
CA LEU A 430 20.55 -30.56 -22.85
C LEU A 430 19.05 -30.70 -23.16
N GLU A 431 18.44 -29.72 -23.85
CA GLU A 431 17.06 -29.81 -24.30
C GLU A 431 16.85 -30.96 -25.31
N GLU A 432 17.77 -31.15 -26.24
CA GLU A 432 17.74 -32.29 -27.18
C GLU A 432 17.88 -33.64 -26.46
N ILE A 433 18.78 -33.77 -25.49
CA ILE A 433 18.95 -35.00 -24.68
C ILE A 433 17.67 -35.27 -23.86
N ASN A 434 17.08 -34.25 -23.23
CA ASN A 434 15.84 -34.40 -22.49
C ASN A 434 14.67 -34.80 -23.41
N ALA A 435 14.58 -34.22 -24.59
CA ALA A 435 13.57 -34.61 -25.58
C ALA A 435 13.71 -36.05 -26.06
N LEU A 436 14.97 -36.53 -26.20
CA LEU A 436 15.26 -37.92 -26.54
C LEU A 436 14.92 -38.89 -25.39
N SER A 437 15.23 -38.52 -24.16
CA SER A 437 14.92 -39.34 -22.98
C SER A 437 13.39 -39.44 -22.71
N ILE A 438 12.62 -38.41 -23.04
CA ILE A 438 11.15 -38.45 -22.96
C ILE A 438 10.56 -39.38 -24.04
N SER A 439 11.17 -39.39 -25.27
CA SER A 439 10.76 -40.29 -26.33
C SER A 439 11.08 -41.75 -26.05
N GLU A 440 12.17 -42.06 -25.33
CA GLU A 440 12.50 -43.40 -24.89
C GLU A 440 11.57 -43.90 -23.77
N THR A 441 11.12 -43.03 -22.85
CA THR A 441 10.14 -43.39 -21.82
C THR A 441 8.75 -43.61 -22.39
N GLU A 442 8.32 -42.87 -23.40
CA GLU A 442 7.05 -43.09 -24.09
C GLU A 442 7.05 -44.42 -24.88
N VAL A 443 8.18 -44.78 -25.53
CA VAL A 443 8.30 -46.06 -26.25
C VAL A 443 8.31 -47.24 -25.28
N VAL A 444 8.87 -47.12 -24.08
CA VAL A 444 8.83 -48.19 -23.06
C VAL A 444 7.44 -48.33 -22.44
N GLU A 445 6.69 -47.26 -22.29
CA GLU A 445 5.27 -47.33 -21.84
C GLU A 445 4.34 -47.91 -22.94
N GLU A 446 4.54 -47.60 -24.22
CA GLU A 446 3.81 -48.25 -25.33
C GLU A 446 4.07 -49.74 -25.46
N ILE A 447 5.33 -50.21 -25.30
CA ILE A 447 5.68 -51.60 -25.32
C ILE A 447 5.12 -52.36 -24.10
N SER A 448 5.05 -51.71 -22.93
CA SER A 448 4.47 -52.34 -21.74
C SER A 448 2.93 -52.40 -21.78
N THR A 449 2.28 -51.60 -22.61
CA THR A 449 0.83 -51.66 -22.83
C THR A 449 0.43 -52.67 -23.91
N GLU A 450 1.27 -52.93 -24.91
CA GLU A 450 1.01 -53.99 -25.92
C GLU A 450 1.17 -55.40 -25.35
N ASP A 451 2.17 -55.69 -24.50
CA ASP A 451 2.35 -56.99 -23.86
C ASP A 451 1.22 -57.34 -22.87
N ASN A 452 0.50 -56.35 -22.28
CA ASN A 452 -0.66 -56.60 -21.42
C ASN A 452 -1.98 -56.87 -22.15
N VAL A 453 -2.04 -56.62 -23.48
CA VAL A 453 -3.25 -56.85 -24.29
C VAL A 453 -3.25 -58.23 -24.91
N GLU A 454 -2.10 -58.87 -25.15
CA GLU A 454 -2.01 -60.26 -25.72
C GLU A 454 -2.27 -61.37 -24.67
N GLU A 455 -2.04 -61.15 -23.35
CA GLU A 455 -2.35 -62.12 -22.31
C GLU A 455 -3.83 -62.19 -21.90
N ALA A 456 -4.68 -61.22 -22.32
CA ALA A 456 -6.09 -61.15 -21.95
C ALA A 456 -7.06 -61.82 -22.95
N THR A 457 -6.57 -62.40 -24.05
CA THR A 457 -7.43 -62.96 -25.10
C THR A 457 -7.53 -64.49 -25.17
N GLU A 458 -6.90 -65.23 -24.24
CA GLU A 458 -6.92 -66.70 -24.28
C GLU A 458 -7.80 -67.39 -23.25
N ASN A 459 -8.59 -66.69 -22.39
CA ASN A 459 -9.55 -67.32 -21.47
C ASN A 459 -10.96 -66.75 -21.64
N GLY A 460 -11.62 -67.20 -22.73
CA GLY A 460 -13.03 -66.97 -22.92
C GLY A 460 -13.89 -68.01 -22.18
N GLU A 461 -14.71 -67.54 -21.25
CA GLU A 461 -16.00 -68.17 -20.97
C GLU A 461 -17.03 -67.15 -20.52
N ARG A 462 -18.11 -67.13 -21.28
CA ARG A 462 -19.33 -66.33 -21.08
C ARG A 462 -20.00 -66.71 -19.76
N VAL A 463 -20.38 -65.70 -18.97
CA VAL A 463 -21.60 -65.79 -18.14
C VAL A 463 -22.27 -64.41 -18.23
N GLU A 464 -23.43 -64.39 -18.86
CA GLU A 464 -24.45 -63.38 -18.75
C GLU A 464 -25.11 -63.48 -17.35
N VAL A 465 -25.24 -62.41 -16.60
CA VAL A 465 -26.30 -62.23 -15.62
C VAL A 465 -26.67 -60.77 -15.49
N ASN A 466 -27.92 -60.52 -15.72
CA ASN A 466 -28.79 -59.40 -15.60
C ASN A 466 -28.59 -58.37 -14.51
N ASP A 467 -29.03 -57.16 -14.88
CA ASP A 467 -29.55 -56.08 -14.06
C ASP A 467 -30.54 -56.59 -13.01
N SER A 468 -30.46 -56.09 -11.80
CA SER A 468 -31.50 -55.42 -11.04
C SER A 468 -31.20 -55.47 -9.51
N ASP A 469 -31.46 -54.31 -8.89
CA ASP A 469 -31.94 -54.13 -7.52
C ASP A 469 -30.96 -53.92 -6.34
N ALA A 470 -31.25 -52.77 -5.75
CA ALA A 470 -31.39 -52.49 -4.32
C ALA A 470 -30.12 -52.05 -3.53
N ASN A 471 -29.95 -50.81 -3.35
CA ASN A 471 -30.29 -49.99 -2.16
C ASN A 471 -30.60 -50.82 -0.90
N GLU A 472 -29.82 -50.54 0.14
CA GLU A 472 -30.06 -50.56 1.58
C GLU A 472 -28.90 -51.11 2.42
N GLY A 473 -28.44 -50.24 3.31
CA GLY A 473 -28.08 -50.63 4.66
C GLY A 473 -26.63 -51.00 4.91
N VAL A 474 -25.91 -50.10 5.54
CA VAL A 474 -25.27 -50.37 6.83
C VAL A 474 -24.91 -49.04 7.53
N LYS A 475 -25.78 -48.61 8.42
CA LYS A 475 -25.43 -47.94 9.67
C LYS A 475 -25.00 -49.05 10.67
N ASP A 476 -24.21 -48.62 11.62
CA ASP A 476 -23.78 -49.24 12.85
C ASP A 476 -22.33 -49.74 12.87
N GLN A 477 -21.51 -48.89 13.45
CA GLN A 477 -20.55 -49.22 14.51
C GLN A 477 -19.74 -47.99 14.91
N ALA A 478 -20.35 -47.17 15.79
CA ALA A 478 -19.66 -46.24 16.64
C ALA A 478 -20.41 -46.21 17.97
N GLU A 479 -20.03 -47.11 18.87
CA GLU A 479 -20.28 -47.02 20.32
C GLU A 479 -19.38 -48.05 20.98
N VAL A 480 -18.83 -47.67 22.13
CA VAL A 480 -17.97 -48.40 23.05
C VAL A 480 -16.51 -47.96 23.02
N ILE A 481 -16.20 -46.90 23.76
CA ILE A 481 -15.21 -46.80 24.82
C ILE A 481 -15.38 -45.39 25.47
N GLU A 482 -16.33 -45.29 26.37
CA GLU A 482 -16.31 -44.44 27.57
C GLU A 482 -16.39 -45.45 28.73
N GLU A 483 -15.49 -45.33 29.66
CA GLU A 483 -15.47 -45.64 31.08
C GLU A 483 -14.06 -46.11 31.51
N ASN A 484 -13.45 -45.26 32.22
CA ASN A 484 -12.61 -45.44 33.42
C ASN A 484 -11.47 -44.42 33.43
N GLU A 485 -11.62 -43.43 34.27
CA GLU A 485 -10.78 -43.13 35.42
C GLU A 485 -11.17 -41.77 36.03
N GLU A 486 -12.18 -41.81 36.89
CA GLU A 486 -12.22 -40.95 38.07
C GLU A 486 -11.42 -41.65 39.18
N VAL A 487 -10.88 -40.82 40.07
CA VAL A 487 -10.26 -41.06 41.38
C VAL A 487 -8.73 -40.90 41.39
N GLU A 488 -8.29 -39.71 41.75
CA GLU A 488 -7.57 -39.43 43.01
C GLU A 488 -7.35 -37.90 43.17
N GLU A 489 -8.20 -37.34 44.03
CA GLU A 489 -7.92 -36.12 44.80
C GLU A 489 -6.96 -36.45 45.96
N ALA A 490 -6.22 -35.39 46.36
CA ALA A 490 -5.58 -35.18 47.65
C ALA A 490 -4.07 -35.49 47.76
N GLY A 491 -3.34 -34.39 47.90
CA GLY A 491 -1.97 -34.34 48.38
C GLY A 491 -1.38 -32.98 48.19
#